data_5873e116002eac4330a8317b796a498b
#
_entry.id   5873e116002eac4330a8317b796a498b
#
_cell.length_a   1.000
_cell.length_b   1.000
_cell.length_c   1.000
_cell.angle_alpha   90.00
_cell.angle_beta   90.00
_cell.angle_gamma   90.00
#
_symmetry.space_group_name_H-M   'P 1'
#
loop_
_entity.id
_entity.type
_entity.pdbx_description
1 polymer ?
#
loop_
_entity_poly.entity_id
_entity_poly.type
_entity_poly.pdbx_seq_one_letter_code
_entity_poly.pdbx_strand_id
1 'polypeptide(L)'
;YCESSNQHAQTLQSQPHSAGSDAVLTLPTTTGTLIGTGDTGTLPLAAINIDGGTDIGADLTTSDLIVVDDGAGGTNRKSAMSRVVTLMRGQLDDPTALAIALG
;
A
#
# COMPACT_ATOMS: atom_id res chain seq x y z
N TYR A 1 3.69 -28.17 9.88
CA TYR A 1 4.94 -28.85 10.19
C TYR A 1 5.87 -28.88 8.99
N CYS A 2 7.17 -28.83 9.24
CA CYS A 2 8.17 -29.05 8.20
C CYS A 2 8.17 -30.50 7.74
N GLU A 3 8.34 -30.71 6.44
CA GLU A 3 8.21 -32.04 5.86
C GLU A 3 9.32 -33.01 6.28
N SER A 4 10.56 -32.53 6.45
CA SER A 4 11.72 -33.41 6.60
C SER A 4 12.02 -33.83 8.02
N SER A 5 11.70 -33.02 9.03
CA SER A 5 12.12 -33.34 10.41
C SER A 5 11.15 -32.86 11.48
N ASN A 6 10.06 -32.29 11.12
CA ASN A 6 9.03 -31.74 12.04
C ASN A 6 9.59 -30.80 13.12
N GLN A 7 10.69 -30.11 12.82
CA GLN A 7 11.36 -29.23 13.78
C GLN A 7 10.72 -27.85 13.87
N HIS A 8 9.94 -27.46 12.85
CA HIS A 8 9.29 -26.15 12.79
C HIS A 8 7.80 -26.36 12.56
N ALA A 9 7.00 -25.83 13.46
CA ALA A 9 5.55 -25.82 13.32
C ALA A 9 5.05 -24.40 13.10
N GLN A 10 4.10 -24.24 12.21
CA GLN A 10 3.36 -23.01 12.07
C GLN A 10 2.04 -23.15 12.81
N THR A 11 1.66 -22.12 13.55
CA THR A 11 0.47 -22.14 14.38
C THR A 11 -0.53 -21.08 13.92
N LEU A 12 -1.77 -21.51 13.72
CA LEU A 12 -2.90 -20.59 13.55
C LEU A 12 -3.57 -20.46 14.91
N GLN A 13 -3.50 -19.27 15.50
CA GLN A 13 -3.96 -19.05 16.88
C GLN A 13 -5.16 -18.12 16.91
N SER A 14 -6.16 -18.51 17.69
CA SER A 14 -7.30 -17.64 17.97
C SER A 14 -6.94 -16.54 18.95
N GLN A 15 -7.73 -15.48 18.94
CA GLN A 15 -7.61 -14.44 19.96
C GLN A 15 -7.93 -14.99 21.35
N PRO A 16 -7.36 -14.39 22.41
CA PRO A 16 -7.71 -14.79 23.78
C PRO A 16 -9.21 -14.61 24.04
N HIS A 17 -9.74 -15.45 24.92
CA HIS A 17 -11.16 -15.38 25.29
C HIS A 17 -11.58 -13.99 25.75
N SER A 18 -10.68 -13.27 26.43
CA SER A 18 -10.91 -11.91 26.90
C SER A 18 -11.15 -10.88 25.79
N ALA A 19 -10.78 -11.20 24.55
CA ALA A 19 -11.05 -10.34 23.39
C ALA A 19 -12.53 -10.34 22.99
N GLY A 20 -13.31 -11.33 23.42
CA GLY A 20 -14.74 -11.43 23.14
C GLY A 20 -15.10 -11.41 21.66
N SER A 21 -14.25 -12.02 20.81
CA SER A 21 -14.43 -11.96 19.36
C SER A 21 -15.09 -13.23 18.84
N ASP A 22 -16.18 -13.07 18.09
CA ASP A 22 -16.83 -14.13 17.31
C ASP A 22 -16.51 -14.00 15.82
N ALA A 23 -15.38 -13.39 15.49
CA ALA A 23 -14.96 -13.16 14.11
C ALA A 23 -14.74 -14.48 13.37
N VAL A 24 -15.16 -14.53 12.11
CA VAL A 24 -14.99 -15.69 11.24
C VAL A 24 -13.97 -15.35 10.16
N LEU A 25 -12.97 -16.20 9.99
CA LEU A 25 -12.01 -16.12 8.89
C LEU A 25 -12.50 -17.04 7.76
N THR A 26 -12.90 -16.43 6.65
CA THR A 26 -13.28 -17.19 5.45
C THR A 26 -12.07 -17.34 4.56
N LEU A 27 -11.71 -18.58 4.25
CA LEU A 27 -10.59 -18.86 3.34
C LEU A 27 -11.02 -18.65 1.90
N PRO A 28 -10.08 -18.21 1.02
CA PRO A 28 -10.39 -18.02 -0.39
C PRO A 28 -10.70 -19.35 -1.08
N THR A 29 -11.49 -19.29 -2.16
CA THR A 29 -11.83 -20.45 -2.97
C THR A 29 -10.74 -20.80 -3.99
N THR A 30 -9.79 -19.91 -4.21
CA THR A 30 -8.69 -20.09 -5.14
C THR A 30 -7.39 -20.37 -4.40
N THR A 31 -6.49 -21.08 -5.07
CA THR A 31 -5.15 -21.33 -4.51
C THR A 31 -4.39 -20.00 -4.37
N GLY A 32 -3.74 -19.83 -3.23
CA GLY A 32 -2.98 -18.62 -2.97
C GLY A 32 -2.22 -18.71 -1.65
N THR A 33 -1.52 -17.64 -1.33
CA THR A 33 -0.77 -17.50 -0.08
C THR A 33 -1.49 -16.52 0.83
N LEU A 34 -1.68 -16.89 2.09
CA LEU A 34 -2.15 -15.95 3.10
C LEU A 34 -1.01 -14.99 3.44
N ILE A 35 -1.32 -13.69 3.43
CA ILE A 35 -0.34 -12.64 3.69
C ILE A 35 -0.61 -12.05 5.07
N GLY A 36 0.39 -12.05 5.91
CA GLY A 36 0.34 -11.47 7.25
C GLY A 36 1.01 -10.10 7.31
N THR A 37 0.84 -9.42 8.43
CA THR A 37 1.43 -8.10 8.66
C THR A 37 2.96 -8.10 8.70
N GLY A 38 3.56 -9.27 8.91
CA GLY A 38 5.02 -9.43 8.88
C GLY A 38 5.59 -9.65 7.49
N ASP A 39 4.72 -9.86 6.48
CA ASP A 39 5.18 -10.06 5.11
C ASP A 39 5.51 -8.74 4.42
N THR A 40 6.56 -8.74 3.65
CA THR A 40 6.98 -7.57 2.88
C THR A 40 7.21 -7.98 1.42
N GLY A 41 6.77 -7.12 0.50
CA GLY A 41 7.03 -7.30 -0.92
C GLY A 41 6.27 -8.43 -1.60
N THR A 42 5.28 -9.02 -0.93
CA THR A 42 4.60 -10.22 -1.44
C THR A 42 3.19 -9.96 -1.96
N LEU A 43 2.56 -8.82 -1.62
CA LEU A 43 1.21 -8.51 -2.10
C LEU A 43 1.27 -7.97 -3.52
N PRO A 44 0.72 -8.67 -4.54
CA PRO A 44 0.66 -8.14 -5.89
C PRO A 44 -0.22 -6.88 -5.94
N LEU A 45 0.18 -5.90 -6.71
CA LEU A 45 -0.60 -4.67 -6.87
C LEU A 45 -2.02 -4.98 -7.39
N ALA A 46 -2.16 -5.98 -8.25
CA ALA A 46 -3.45 -6.41 -8.78
C ALA A 46 -4.42 -6.96 -7.73
N ALA A 47 -3.93 -7.31 -6.54
CA ALA A 47 -4.77 -7.77 -5.44
C ALA A 47 -5.49 -6.62 -4.72
N ILE A 48 -5.14 -5.37 -5.03
CA ILE A 48 -5.73 -4.18 -4.42
C ILE A 48 -6.84 -3.67 -5.33
N ASN A 49 -8.07 -3.68 -4.84
CA ASN A 49 -9.22 -3.17 -5.58
C ASN A 49 -9.36 -1.65 -5.33
N ILE A 50 -8.63 -0.86 -6.11
CA ILE A 50 -8.65 0.61 -5.99
C ILE A 50 -10.01 1.17 -6.40
N ASP A 51 -10.58 0.63 -7.48
CA ASP A 51 -11.89 1.10 -8.00
C ASP A 51 -13.02 0.86 -7.00
N GLY A 52 -12.92 -0.17 -6.17
CA GLY A 52 -13.88 -0.46 -5.12
C GLY A 52 -13.72 0.40 -3.87
N GLY A 53 -12.74 1.29 -3.83
CA GLY A 53 -12.52 2.18 -2.70
C GLY A 53 -13.55 3.30 -2.62
N THR A 54 -13.73 3.86 -1.44
CA THR A 54 -14.58 5.04 -1.25
C THR A 54 -13.87 6.28 -1.80
N ASP A 55 -14.59 7.07 -2.60
CA ASP A 55 -14.06 8.32 -3.11
C ASP A 55 -13.70 9.29 -1.96
N ILE A 56 -12.64 10.05 -2.16
CA ILE A 56 -12.18 11.03 -1.16
C ILE A 56 -13.22 12.15 -0.93
N GLY A 57 -14.05 12.43 -1.94
CA GLY A 57 -15.15 13.39 -1.82
C GLY A 57 -14.72 14.85 -1.79
N ALA A 58 -13.46 15.15 -2.04
CA ALA A 58 -12.90 16.51 -2.02
C ALA A 58 -11.66 16.58 -2.89
N ASP A 59 -11.19 17.76 -3.19
CA ASP A 59 -9.92 17.96 -3.87
C ASP A 59 -8.76 17.49 -3.00
N LEU A 60 -7.70 16.99 -3.65
CA LEU A 60 -6.47 16.65 -2.96
C LEU A 60 -5.82 17.88 -2.35
N THR A 61 -5.22 17.71 -1.19
CA THR A 61 -4.43 18.73 -0.51
C THR A 61 -2.96 18.32 -0.47
N THR A 62 -2.09 19.25 -0.12
CA THR A 62 -0.65 18.97 -0.04
C THR A 62 -0.29 18.01 1.08
N SER A 63 -1.17 17.81 2.06
CA SER A 63 -0.96 16.87 3.16
C SER A 63 -1.46 15.44 2.88
N ASP A 64 -2.22 15.25 1.80
CA ASP A 64 -2.69 13.92 1.43
C ASP A 64 -1.53 13.03 1.02
N LEU A 65 -1.69 11.73 1.24
CA LEU A 65 -0.62 10.76 1.04
C LEU A 65 -0.90 9.89 -0.18
N ILE A 66 0.15 9.57 -0.90
CA ILE A 66 0.17 8.59 -1.98
C ILE A 66 1.22 7.54 -1.71
N VAL A 67 1.06 6.36 -2.31
CA VAL A 67 2.06 5.31 -2.27
C VAL A 67 2.92 5.39 -3.52
N VAL A 68 4.22 5.37 -3.36
CA VAL A 68 5.18 5.36 -4.46
C VAL A 68 6.14 4.17 -4.32
N ASP A 69 6.56 3.64 -5.46
CA ASP A 69 7.67 2.71 -5.52
C ASP A 69 8.96 3.53 -5.66
N ASP A 70 9.77 3.54 -4.62
CA ASP A 70 10.93 4.41 -4.50
C ASP A 70 12.16 3.78 -5.16
N GLY A 71 12.30 4.04 -6.45
CA GLY A 71 13.50 3.69 -7.21
C GLY A 71 13.57 2.26 -7.73
N ALA A 72 14.65 1.97 -8.41
CA ALA A 72 14.91 0.65 -8.97
C ALA A 72 15.19 -0.37 -7.86
N GLY A 73 14.44 -1.46 -7.84
CA GLY A 73 14.50 -2.45 -6.77
C GLY A 73 13.53 -2.18 -5.65
N GLY A 74 12.74 -1.21 -5.79
CA GLY A 74 11.48 -0.81 -5.25
C GLY A 74 11.20 -1.07 -3.78
N THR A 75 11.24 -0.04 -2.98
CA THR A 75 10.58 -0.07 -1.66
C THR A 75 9.36 0.82 -1.73
N ASN A 76 8.20 0.29 -1.39
CA ASN A 76 6.98 1.08 -1.33
C ASN A 76 7.05 2.06 -0.16
N ARG A 77 6.83 3.33 -0.47
CA ARG A 77 6.87 4.39 0.54
C ARG A 77 5.64 5.28 0.41
N LYS A 78 5.27 5.90 1.51
CA LYS A 78 4.28 6.99 1.46
C LYS A 78 4.98 8.27 1.07
N SER A 79 4.28 9.12 0.32
CA SER A 79 4.73 10.46 0.01
C SER A 79 3.57 11.43 0.16
N ALA A 80 3.81 12.59 0.75
CA ALA A 80 2.81 13.66 0.75
C ALA A 80 2.72 14.29 -0.64
N MET A 81 1.53 14.75 -1.01
CA MET A 81 1.30 15.42 -2.28
C MET A 81 2.16 16.68 -2.45
N SER A 82 2.56 17.30 -1.35
CA SER A 82 3.49 18.45 -1.39
C SER A 82 4.81 18.11 -2.11
N ARG A 83 5.26 16.84 -2.02
CA ARG A 83 6.48 16.41 -2.72
C ARG A 83 6.27 16.30 -4.23
N VAL A 84 5.07 15.94 -4.67
CA VAL A 84 4.70 15.98 -6.09
C VAL A 84 4.74 17.42 -6.61
N VAL A 85 4.20 18.35 -5.85
CA VAL A 85 4.24 19.79 -6.20
C VAL A 85 5.69 20.27 -6.33
N THR A 86 6.56 19.88 -5.39
CA THR A 86 7.98 20.22 -5.43
C THR A 86 8.66 19.66 -6.68
N LEU A 87 8.36 18.40 -7.04
CA LEU A 87 8.88 17.77 -8.24
C LEU A 87 8.43 18.54 -9.49
N MET A 88 7.13 18.86 -9.59
CA MET A 88 6.58 19.58 -10.73
C MET A 88 7.22 20.96 -10.90
N ARG A 89 7.41 21.68 -9.80
CA ARG A 89 8.08 22.99 -9.81
C ARG A 89 9.53 22.87 -10.28
N GLY A 90 10.22 21.80 -9.86
CA GLY A 90 11.60 21.53 -10.28
C GLY A 90 11.73 21.17 -11.75
N GLN A 91 10.66 20.69 -12.39
CA GLN A 91 10.64 20.36 -13.80
C GLN A 91 10.27 21.55 -14.69
N LEU A 92 9.88 22.68 -14.13
CA LEU A 92 9.62 23.90 -14.86
C LEU A 92 10.96 24.60 -15.10
N ASP A 93 11.37 24.66 -16.39
CA ASP A 93 12.69 25.15 -16.76
C ASP A 93 12.87 26.66 -16.58
N ASP A 94 11.77 27.41 -16.76
CA ASP A 94 11.81 28.88 -16.77
C ASP A 94 10.49 29.46 -16.28
N PRO A 95 10.51 30.15 -15.12
CA PRO A 95 9.31 30.84 -14.63
C PRO A 95 8.73 31.88 -15.60
N THR A 96 9.57 32.51 -16.40
CA THR A 96 9.14 33.47 -17.43
C THR A 96 8.36 32.74 -18.51
N ALA A 97 8.83 31.59 -18.98
CA ALA A 97 8.13 30.80 -19.98
C ALA A 97 6.79 30.29 -19.43
N LEU A 98 6.72 29.91 -18.18
CA LEU A 98 5.48 29.53 -17.54
C LEU A 98 4.48 30.69 -17.47
N ALA A 99 4.94 31.88 -17.09
CA ALA A 99 4.12 33.07 -17.04
C ALA A 99 3.54 33.46 -18.42
N ILE A 100 4.33 33.30 -19.47
CA ILE A 100 3.87 33.53 -20.85
C ILE A 100 2.84 32.48 -21.25
N ALA A 101 3.04 31.22 -20.89
CA ALA A 101 2.12 30.14 -21.22
C ALA A 101 0.76 30.30 -20.52
N LEU A 102 0.75 30.89 -19.33
CA LEU A 102 -0.47 31.08 -18.54
C LEU A 102 -1.17 32.39 -18.83
N GLY A 103 -0.50 33.30 -19.46
CA GLY A 103 -1.02 34.62 -19.58
C GLY A 103 -1.21 35.41 -20.62
#